data_54eae5bb99a42f5663ead3a6ed709aeb
#
_entry.id   54eae5bb99a42f5663ead3a6ed709aeb
#
_cell.length_a   1.000
_cell.length_b   1.000
_cell.length_c   1.000
_cell.angle_alpha   90.00
_cell.angle_beta   90.00
_cell.angle_gamma   90.00
#
_symmetry.space_group_name_H-M   'P 1'
#
loop_
_entity.id
_entity.type
_entity.pdbx_description
1 polymer ?
#
loop_
_entity_poly.entity_id
_entity_poly.type
_entity_poly.pdbx_seq_one_letter_code
_entity_poly.pdbx_strand_id
1 'polypeptide(L)'
;MQDRETDGHRARKRFGQNFLSDPNIIRRIIDAIKPQDGDILVEIGPGLGAMTHPLIERVPHLHVVEIDRDLIARLRERYSPDRLSIHEGDALKFDFSTLGAPLRVAGNLPYNISTPILFHLAEFADRVKDMTFMLQKEVVMRMVAEPGTEEIGRASCRERV
;
A
#
# COMPACT_ATOMS: atom_id res chain seq x y z
N MET A 1 12.32 22.06 -26.91
CA MET A 1 12.18 20.62 -26.87
C MET A 1 12.28 20.16 -25.43
N GLN A 2 11.34 20.58 -24.61
CA GLN A 2 11.41 20.41 -23.16
C GLN A 2 10.00 20.34 -22.61
N ASP A 3 9.79 19.45 -21.64
CA ASP A 3 8.75 19.48 -20.64
C ASP A 3 7.35 19.00 -21.02
N ARG A 4 7.26 17.88 -21.74
CA ARG A 4 5.97 17.16 -21.83
C ARG A 4 5.78 16.11 -20.74
N GLU A 5 6.82 15.80 -19.96
CA GLU A 5 6.71 14.80 -18.87
C GLU A 5 6.17 15.35 -17.56
N THR A 6 6.23 16.67 -17.37
CA THR A 6 5.78 17.29 -16.11
C THR A 6 4.28 17.52 -16.04
N ASP A 7 3.61 17.59 -17.18
CA ASP A 7 2.18 17.93 -17.22
C ASP A 7 1.27 16.77 -16.80
N GLY A 8 1.64 15.54 -17.14
CA GLY A 8 0.89 14.37 -16.73
C GLY A 8 0.94 14.10 -15.22
N HIS A 9 2.04 14.47 -14.57
CA HIS A 9 2.21 14.29 -13.11
C HIS A 9 1.47 15.37 -12.30
N ARG A 10 1.37 16.59 -12.83
CA ARG A 10 0.61 17.67 -12.17
C ARG A 10 -0.90 17.42 -12.17
N ALA A 11 -1.42 16.84 -13.24
CA ALA A 11 -2.85 16.53 -13.32
C ALA A 11 -3.30 15.51 -12.27
N ARG A 12 -2.41 14.61 -11.87
CA ARG A 12 -2.70 13.54 -10.90
C ARG A 12 -2.62 13.97 -9.45
N LYS A 13 -1.91 15.03 -9.14
CA LYS A 13 -1.96 15.69 -7.81
C LYS A 13 -3.38 16.16 -7.48
N ARG A 14 -4.22 16.40 -8.48
CA ARG A 14 -5.63 16.79 -8.30
C ARG A 14 -6.47 15.68 -7.66
N PHE A 15 -6.03 14.43 -7.72
CA PHE A 15 -6.70 13.29 -7.11
C PHE A 15 -6.15 12.92 -5.72
N GLY A 16 -5.39 13.82 -5.10
CA GLY A 16 -4.87 13.61 -3.74
C GLY A 16 -3.68 12.67 -3.67
N GLN A 17 -2.98 12.43 -4.78
CA GLN A 17 -1.75 11.66 -4.76
C GLN A 17 -0.62 12.49 -4.17
N ASN A 18 -0.24 12.20 -2.94
CA ASN A 18 0.97 12.72 -2.32
C ASN A 18 2.10 11.72 -2.52
N PHE A 19 3.13 12.13 -3.28
CA PHE A 19 4.31 11.31 -3.44
C PHE A 19 5.17 11.41 -2.19
N LEU A 20 5.36 10.29 -1.53
CA LEU A 20 6.19 10.17 -0.36
C LEU A 20 7.66 10.34 -0.77
N SER A 21 8.35 11.31 -0.19
CA SER A 21 9.74 11.62 -0.54
C SER A 21 10.70 11.68 0.64
N ASP A 22 10.21 11.84 1.88
CA ASP A 22 11.05 11.95 3.05
C ASP A 22 11.57 10.57 3.49
N PRO A 23 12.90 10.32 3.42
CA PRO A 23 13.47 9.03 3.80
C PRO A 23 13.21 8.63 5.26
N ASN A 24 13.08 9.60 6.16
CA ASN A 24 12.81 9.32 7.58
C ASN A 24 11.40 8.80 7.79
N ILE A 25 10.43 9.37 7.08
CA ILE A 25 9.03 8.92 7.12
C ILE A 25 8.92 7.54 6.50
N ILE A 26 9.57 7.31 5.37
CA ILE A 26 9.61 5.99 4.72
C ILE A 26 10.16 4.94 5.68
N ARG A 27 11.26 5.23 6.34
CA ARG A 27 11.87 4.32 7.32
C ARG A 27 10.91 4.00 8.46
N ARG A 28 10.21 5.00 9.00
CA ARG A 28 9.21 4.79 10.07
C ARG A 28 8.09 3.88 9.64
N ILE A 29 7.61 4.03 8.41
CA ILE A 29 6.55 3.16 7.86
C ILE A 29 7.07 1.72 7.74
N ILE A 30 8.24 1.54 7.16
CA ILE A 30 8.84 0.22 6.99
C ILE A 30 9.08 -0.45 8.35
N ASP A 31 9.57 0.29 9.33
CA ASP A 31 9.78 -0.20 10.70
C ASP A 31 8.45 -0.58 11.38
N ALA A 32 7.38 0.17 11.09
CA ALA A 32 6.04 -0.16 11.60
C ALA A 32 5.47 -1.43 10.96
N ILE A 33 5.73 -1.63 9.67
CA ILE A 33 5.31 -2.84 8.94
C ILE A 33 6.08 -4.06 9.44
N LYS A 34 7.37 -3.93 9.70
CA LYS A 34 8.26 -5.04 10.05
C LYS A 34 8.14 -6.22 9.09
N PRO A 35 8.48 -6.02 7.80
CA PRO A 35 8.35 -7.08 6.81
C PRO A 35 9.24 -8.28 7.16
N GLN A 36 8.70 -9.48 6.99
CA GLN A 36 9.43 -10.73 7.24
C GLN A 36 9.26 -11.69 6.08
N ASP A 37 10.21 -12.61 5.93
CA ASP A 37 10.12 -13.68 4.97
C ASP A 37 8.86 -14.52 5.25
N GLY A 38 8.16 -14.90 4.19
CA GLY A 38 6.91 -15.64 4.29
C GLY A 38 5.66 -14.78 4.44
N ASP A 39 5.81 -13.47 4.63
CA ASP A 39 4.66 -12.56 4.63
C ASP A 39 4.02 -12.48 3.24
N ILE A 40 2.69 -12.49 3.21
CA ILE A 40 1.93 -12.10 2.02
C ILE A 40 1.63 -10.62 2.16
N LEU A 41 2.52 -9.81 1.60
CA LEU A 41 2.48 -8.36 1.73
C LEU A 41 1.94 -7.74 0.45
N VAL A 42 0.95 -6.85 0.59
CA VAL A 42 0.38 -6.10 -0.52
C VAL A 42 0.42 -4.61 -0.23
N GLU A 43 1.00 -3.86 -1.17
CA GLU A 43 1.03 -2.40 -1.13
C GLU A 43 -0.07 -1.83 -2.01
N ILE A 44 -0.88 -0.92 -1.45
CA ILE A 44 -1.93 -0.22 -2.18
C ILE A 44 -1.38 1.12 -2.65
N GLY A 45 -1.46 1.37 -3.96
CA GLY A 45 -1.05 2.62 -4.55
C GLY A 45 0.44 2.91 -4.43
N PRO A 46 1.31 2.06 -4.99
CA PRO A 46 2.76 2.22 -4.85
C PRO A 46 3.28 3.54 -5.41
N GLY A 47 2.56 4.17 -6.33
CA GLY A 47 2.98 5.43 -6.92
C GLY A 47 4.33 5.29 -7.63
N LEU A 48 5.27 6.17 -7.31
CA LEU A 48 6.63 6.13 -7.85
C LEU A 48 7.53 5.08 -7.18
N GLY A 49 7.01 4.32 -6.22
CA GLY A 49 7.72 3.22 -5.60
C GLY A 49 8.53 3.57 -4.36
N ALA A 50 8.24 4.69 -3.71
CA ALA A 50 8.99 5.13 -2.53
C ALA A 50 8.96 4.12 -1.38
N MET A 51 7.84 3.46 -1.15
CA MET A 51 7.72 2.36 -0.19
C MET A 51 8.02 1.01 -0.84
N THR A 52 7.68 0.84 -2.11
CA THR A 52 7.85 -0.41 -2.86
C THR A 52 9.31 -0.86 -2.83
N HIS A 53 10.23 0.05 -3.11
CA HIS A 53 11.65 -0.25 -3.17
C HIS A 53 12.22 -0.81 -1.86
N PRO A 54 12.05 -0.14 -0.71
CA PRO A 54 12.52 -0.71 0.56
C PRO A 54 11.76 -1.97 0.99
N LEU A 55 10.48 -2.12 0.62
CA LEU A 55 9.73 -3.34 0.93
C LEU A 55 10.27 -4.55 0.16
N ILE A 56 10.56 -4.39 -1.13
CA ILE A 56 11.13 -5.48 -1.96
C ILE A 56 12.49 -5.92 -1.43
N GLU A 57 13.27 -5.03 -0.84
CA GLU A 57 14.56 -5.40 -0.22
C GLU A 57 14.39 -6.27 1.02
N ARG A 58 13.22 -6.24 1.65
CA ARG A 58 12.94 -6.95 2.90
C ARG A 58 12.19 -8.26 2.71
N VAL A 59 11.47 -8.44 1.61
CA VAL A 59 10.68 -9.65 1.33
C VAL A 59 11.05 -10.23 -0.04
N PRO A 60 10.96 -11.56 -0.20
CA PRO A 60 11.28 -12.20 -1.50
C PRO A 60 10.31 -11.80 -2.60
N HIS A 61 9.06 -11.53 -2.26
CA HIS A 61 8.00 -11.20 -3.20
C HIS A 61 7.03 -10.19 -2.60
N LEU A 62 6.61 -9.21 -3.41
CA LEU A 62 5.66 -8.17 -3.02
C LEU A 62 4.51 -8.12 -4.03
N HIS A 63 3.29 -7.93 -3.53
CA HIS A 63 2.13 -7.61 -4.35
C HIS A 63 1.86 -6.11 -4.28
N VAL A 64 1.46 -5.50 -5.40
CA VAL A 64 0.98 -4.13 -5.44
C VAL A 64 -0.33 -4.05 -6.20
N VAL A 65 -1.19 -3.12 -5.79
CA VAL A 65 -2.43 -2.81 -6.49
C VAL A 65 -2.33 -1.36 -6.96
N GLU A 66 -2.37 -1.15 -8.27
CA GLU A 66 -2.21 0.17 -8.89
C GLU A 66 -3.17 0.31 -10.07
N ILE A 67 -3.77 1.50 -10.21
CA ILE A 67 -4.69 1.80 -11.31
C ILE A 67 -4.02 2.62 -12.43
N ASP A 68 -2.95 3.33 -12.11
CA ASP A 68 -2.28 4.23 -13.05
C ASP A 68 -1.36 3.45 -13.98
N ARG A 69 -1.68 3.46 -15.27
CA ARG A 69 -0.95 2.69 -16.30
C ARG A 69 0.51 3.12 -16.46
N ASP A 70 0.80 4.41 -16.30
CA ASP A 70 2.18 4.91 -16.43
C ASP A 70 3.03 4.47 -15.24
N LEU A 71 2.46 4.50 -14.04
CA LEU A 71 3.13 4.01 -12.84
C LEU A 71 3.35 2.49 -12.91
N ILE A 72 2.37 1.75 -13.41
CA ILE A 72 2.48 0.31 -13.65
C ILE A 72 3.63 0.01 -14.63
N ALA A 73 3.70 0.73 -15.74
CA ALA A 73 4.77 0.55 -16.72
C ALA A 73 6.15 0.77 -16.12
N ARG A 74 6.31 1.81 -15.29
CA ARG A 74 7.56 2.09 -14.59
C ARG A 74 7.96 0.98 -13.61
N LEU A 75 7.00 0.43 -12.89
CA LEU A 75 7.24 -0.69 -11.97
C LEU A 75 7.64 -1.96 -12.72
N ARG A 76 7.02 -2.23 -13.87
CA ARG A 76 7.35 -3.38 -14.72
C ARG A 76 8.76 -3.30 -15.31
N GLU A 77 9.20 -2.10 -15.65
CA GLU A 77 10.58 -1.89 -16.12
C GLU A 77 11.60 -2.13 -15.03
N ARG A 78 11.25 -1.81 -13.79
CA ARG A 78 12.18 -1.82 -12.67
C ARG A 78 12.27 -3.17 -11.96
N TYR A 79 11.18 -3.91 -11.91
CA TYR A 79 11.10 -5.16 -11.14
C TYR A 79 10.59 -6.31 -11.99
N SER A 80 11.22 -7.48 -11.84
CA SER A 80 10.76 -8.70 -12.50
C SER A 80 9.48 -9.25 -11.86
N PRO A 81 8.67 -10.03 -12.60
CA PRO A 81 7.48 -10.67 -12.04
C PRO A 81 7.78 -11.65 -10.89
N ASP A 82 9.02 -12.16 -10.81
CA ASP A 82 9.45 -13.01 -9.70
C ASP A 82 9.50 -12.26 -8.37
N ARG A 83 9.70 -10.95 -8.41
CA ARG A 83 9.85 -10.11 -7.23
C ARG A 83 8.61 -9.28 -6.94
N LEU A 84 7.87 -8.88 -7.98
CA LEU A 84 6.73 -7.98 -7.88
C LEU A 84 5.57 -8.48 -8.73
N SER A 85 4.43 -8.75 -8.08
CA SER A 85 3.17 -8.98 -8.77
C SER A 85 2.37 -7.69 -8.79
N ILE A 86 2.09 -7.19 -9.99
CA ILE A 86 1.33 -5.96 -10.18
C ILE A 86 -0.11 -6.33 -10.55
N HIS A 87 -1.05 -5.92 -9.70
CA HIS A 87 -2.48 -6.08 -9.92
C HIS A 87 -3.04 -4.75 -10.39
N GLU A 88 -3.38 -4.69 -11.68
CA GLU A 88 -3.95 -3.49 -12.29
C GLU A 88 -5.40 -3.32 -11.89
N GLY A 89 -5.76 -2.18 -11.35
CA GLY A 89 -7.14 -1.86 -11.06
C GLY A 89 -7.32 -0.94 -9.87
N ASP A 90 -8.60 -0.69 -9.61
CA ASP A 90 -9.03 0.12 -8.49
C ASP A 90 -8.96 -0.69 -7.20
N ALA A 91 -8.17 -0.23 -6.24
CA ALA A 91 -8.04 -0.92 -4.95
C ALA A 91 -9.37 -1.03 -4.20
N LEU A 92 -10.30 -0.12 -4.43
CA LEU A 92 -11.64 -0.15 -3.83
C LEU A 92 -12.53 -1.26 -4.40
N LYS A 93 -12.13 -1.88 -5.51
CA LYS A 93 -12.87 -2.96 -6.19
C LYS A 93 -12.07 -4.25 -6.28
N PHE A 94 -10.82 -4.22 -5.85
CA PHE A 94 -9.92 -5.37 -5.94
C PHE A 94 -10.36 -6.49 -4.99
N ASP A 95 -10.34 -7.73 -5.50
CA ASP A 95 -10.62 -8.91 -4.69
C ASP A 95 -9.34 -9.39 -3.99
N PHE A 96 -9.16 -8.96 -2.74
CA PHE A 96 -7.98 -9.33 -1.94
C PHE A 96 -7.94 -10.83 -1.58
N SER A 97 -9.05 -11.54 -1.70
CA SER A 97 -9.06 -12.99 -1.44
C SER A 97 -8.22 -13.79 -2.41
N THR A 98 -7.92 -13.22 -3.58
CA THR A 98 -7.08 -13.86 -4.61
C THR A 98 -5.61 -13.95 -4.23
N LEU A 99 -5.17 -13.19 -3.24
CA LEU A 99 -3.77 -13.13 -2.82
C LEU A 99 -3.38 -14.18 -1.78
N GLY A 100 -4.35 -14.88 -1.20
CA GLY A 100 -4.13 -15.83 -0.12
C GLY A 100 -4.42 -15.25 1.26
N ALA A 101 -3.90 -15.88 2.30
CA ALA A 101 -4.07 -15.47 3.69
C ALA A 101 -2.96 -16.06 4.56
N PRO A 102 -2.55 -15.41 5.66
CA PRO A 102 -2.96 -14.07 6.10
C PRO A 102 -2.30 -12.96 5.30
N LEU A 103 -3.05 -11.90 5.03
CA LEU A 103 -2.58 -10.74 4.29
C LEU A 103 -2.04 -9.66 5.22
N ARG A 104 -0.98 -9.02 4.79
CA ARG A 104 -0.47 -7.80 5.40
C ARG A 104 -0.56 -6.68 4.37
N VAL A 105 -1.30 -5.63 4.71
CA VAL A 105 -1.62 -4.55 3.78
C VAL A 105 -0.89 -3.28 4.20
N ALA A 106 -0.29 -2.61 3.23
CA ALA A 106 0.41 -1.36 3.47
C ALA A 106 0.11 -0.34 2.37
N GLY A 107 0.32 0.91 2.65
CA GLY A 107 0.18 1.95 1.63
C GLY A 107 0.32 3.35 2.17
N ASN A 108 0.61 4.26 1.25
CA ASN A 108 0.51 5.68 1.47
C ASN A 108 -0.78 6.15 0.78
N LEU A 109 -1.84 6.37 1.56
CA LEU A 109 -3.17 6.62 1.03
C LEU A 109 -3.50 8.11 1.03
N PRO A 110 -4.00 8.66 -0.09
CA PRO A 110 -4.64 9.96 -0.08
C PRO A 110 -5.83 9.97 0.89
N TYR A 111 -6.08 11.12 1.52
CA TYR A 111 -7.16 11.23 2.51
C TYR A 111 -8.53 10.86 1.96
N ASN A 112 -8.77 11.08 0.67
CA ASN A 112 -10.06 10.83 0.01
C ASN A 112 -10.35 9.35 -0.22
N ILE A 113 -9.33 8.47 -0.20
CA ILE A 113 -9.53 7.03 -0.37
C ILE A 113 -9.29 6.23 0.92
N SER A 114 -8.72 6.85 1.94
CA SER A 114 -8.37 6.15 3.18
C SER A 114 -9.58 5.50 3.85
N THR A 115 -10.67 6.23 4.02
CA THR A 115 -11.90 5.67 4.62
C THR A 115 -12.55 4.61 3.73
N PRO A 116 -12.78 4.86 2.41
CA PRO A 116 -13.33 3.82 1.55
C PRO A 116 -12.49 2.55 1.48
N ILE A 117 -11.16 2.66 1.48
CA ILE A 117 -10.30 1.47 1.44
C ILE A 117 -10.39 0.64 2.72
N LEU A 118 -10.53 1.29 3.88
CA LEU A 118 -10.72 0.60 5.14
C LEU A 118 -12.04 -0.18 5.16
N PHE A 119 -13.11 0.40 4.64
CA PHE A 119 -14.40 -0.29 4.51
C PHE A 119 -14.31 -1.47 3.54
N HIS A 120 -13.62 -1.30 2.43
CA HIS A 120 -13.44 -2.38 1.46
C HIS A 120 -12.60 -3.52 2.06
N LEU A 121 -11.51 -3.21 2.75
CA LEU A 121 -10.68 -4.21 3.42
C LEU A 121 -11.40 -4.91 4.57
N ALA A 122 -12.37 -4.27 5.20
CA ALA A 122 -13.19 -4.90 6.24
C ALA A 122 -13.97 -6.12 5.72
N GLU A 123 -14.30 -6.15 4.43
CA GLU A 123 -14.93 -7.31 3.77
C GLU A 123 -14.00 -8.55 3.75
N PHE A 124 -12.68 -8.32 3.88
CA PHE A 124 -11.66 -9.37 3.89
C PHE A 124 -11.00 -9.52 5.27
N ALA A 125 -11.64 -9.04 6.33
CA ALA A 125 -11.03 -8.93 7.67
C ALA A 125 -10.55 -10.27 8.23
N ASP A 126 -11.22 -11.36 7.90
CA ASP A 126 -10.84 -12.73 8.29
C ASP A 126 -9.54 -13.20 7.62
N ARG A 127 -9.10 -12.52 6.56
CA ARG A 127 -7.88 -12.82 5.80
C ARG A 127 -6.74 -11.84 6.08
N VAL A 128 -7.03 -10.70 6.71
CA VAL A 128 -6.06 -9.64 6.95
C VAL A 128 -5.49 -9.77 8.35
N LYS A 129 -4.17 -9.93 8.41
CA LYS A 129 -3.43 -9.97 9.68
C LYS A 129 -3.23 -8.59 10.27
N ASP A 130 -2.76 -7.64 9.45
CA ASP A 130 -2.57 -6.26 9.84
C ASP A 130 -2.60 -5.33 8.62
N MET A 131 -2.75 -4.06 8.90
CA MET A 131 -2.73 -2.99 7.91
C MET A 131 -1.89 -1.83 8.45
N THR A 132 -1.00 -1.29 7.63
CA THR A 132 -0.16 -0.14 8.00
C THR A 132 -0.25 0.90 6.90
N PHE A 133 -0.83 2.04 7.24
CA PHE A 133 -1.03 3.13 6.28
C PHE A 133 -0.44 4.43 6.77
N MET A 134 0.13 5.20 5.84
CA MET A 134 0.32 6.62 6.03
C MET A 134 -0.89 7.33 5.42
N LEU A 135 -1.64 8.04 6.26
CA LEU A 135 -2.92 8.64 5.86
C LEU A 135 -2.80 10.12 5.49
N GLN A 136 -1.94 10.84 6.18
CA GLN A 136 -1.62 12.25 5.95
C GLN A 136 -0.17 12.48 6.32
N LYS A 137 0.31 13.72 6.17
CA LYS A 137 1.69 14.06 6.53
C LYS A 137 2.04 13.52 7.92
N GLU A 138 2.98 12.58 7.94
CA GLU A 138 3.59 12.04 9.16
C GLU A 138 2.70 11.16 10.06
N VAL A 139 1.45 10.90 9.68
CA VAL A 139 0.57 10.02 10.45
C VAL A 139 0.63 8.61 9.89
N VAL A 140 1.21 7.70 10.66
CA VAL A 140 1.24 6.27 10.35
C VAL A 140 0.22 5.57 11.23
N MET A 141 -0.75 4.91 10.61
CA MET A 141 -1.75 4.11 11.31
C MET A 141 -1.48 2.63 11.07
N ARG A 142 -1.37 1.87 12.15
CA ARG A 142 -1.27 0.41 12.09
C ARG A 142 -2.44 -0.22 12.81
N MET A 143 -3.14 -1.09 12.11
CA MET A 143 -4.26 -1.86 12.65
C MET A 143 -3.91 -3.34 12.61
N VAL A 144 -4.11 -4.01 13.74
CA VAL A 144 -3.81 -5.43 13.90
C VAL A 144 -5.10 -6.15 14.21
N ALA A 145 -5.35 -7.27 13.53
CA ALA A 145 -6.46 -8.15 13.86
C ALA A 145 -6.19 -8.78 15.23
N GLU A 146 -7.16 -8.67 16.14
CA GLU A 146 -7.07 -9.33 17.46
C GLU A 146 -7.48 -10.79 17.33
N PRO A 147 -6.64 -11.76 17.80
CA PRO A 147 -7.02 -13.16 17.76
C PRO A 147 -8.25 -13.42 18.62
N GLY A 148 -9.28 -14.10 18.07
CA GLY A 148 -10.42 -14.59 18.82
C GLY A 148 -11.64 -13.68 18.88
N THR A 149 -11.67 -12.55 18.18
CA THR A 149 -12.89 -11.75 18.06
C THR A 149 -13.55 -11.99 16.70
N GLU A 150 -14.75 -12.54 16.72
CA GLU A 150 -15.58 -12.70 15.51
C GLU A 150 -16.11 -11.35 14.99
N GLU A 151 -15.91 -10.29 15.73
CA GLU A 151 -16.36 -8.95 15.33
C GLU A 151 -15.30 -8.25 14.47
N ILE A 152 -15.54 -8.24 13.19
CA ILE A 152 -14.94 -7.40 12.17
C ILE A 152 -15.12 -5.94 12.57
N GLY A 153 -14.20 -5.34 13.28
CA GLY A 153 -14.30 -3.94 13.65
C GLY A 153 -13.53 -3.55 14.90
N ARG A 154 -12.94 -4.50 15.59
CA ARG A 154 -12.02 -4.21 16.69
C ARG A 154 -10.58 -4.47 16.29
N ALA A 155 -10.15 -3.82 15.21
CA ALA A 155 -8.74 -3.63 14.98
C ALA A 155 -8.24 -2.62 16.02
N SER A 156 -7.24 -2.98 16.81
CA SER A 156 -6.59 -1.99 17.65
C SER A 156 -5.82 -1.02 16.76
N CYS A 157 -6.32 0.21 16.67
CA CYS A 157 -5.67 1.28 15.94
C CYS A 157 -4.57 1.87 16.82
N ARG A 158 -3.32 1.74 16.39
CA ARG A 158 -2.21 2.45 17.01
C ARG A 158 -1.75 3.55 16.08
N GLU A 159 -2.12 4.78 16.43
CA GLU A 159 -1.61 5.96 15.79
C GLU A 159 -0.16 6.19 16.23
N ARG A 160 0.74 6.27 15.24
CA ARG A 160 2.12 6.67 15.48
C ARG A 160 2.46 7.86 14.61
N VAL A 161 2.72 8.96 15.24
CA VAL A 161 3.19 10.17 14.57
C VAL A 161 4.70 10.08 14.33
#